data_09a912a70ca05bdd1f4603f3cbb1bd50
#
_entry.id   09a912a70ca05bdd1f4603f3cbb1bd50
#
_cell.length_a   1.000
_cell.length_b   1.000
_cell.length_c   1.000
_cell.angle_alpha   90.00
_cell.angle_beta   90.00
_cell.angle_gamma   90.00
#
_symmetry.space_group_name_H-M   'P 1'
#
loop_
_entity.id
_entity.type
_entity.pdbx_description
1 polymer ?
#
loop_
_entity_poly.entity_id
_entity_poly.type
_entity_poly.pdbx_seq_one_letter_code
_entity_poly.pdbx_strand_id
1 'polypeptide(L)'
;MSKNIVLCGVGGQGTILASKLISAAAMAQGLLVKSAETIGMAQRGGSVFSHIRIGEDAVCPMIAKGTADIILGFEPGETVRMLPYLRQGG
;
A
#
# COMPACT_ATOMS: atom_id res chain seq x y z
N MET A 1 17.06 4.96 -3.37
CA MET A 1 15.92 4.64 -4.22
C MET A 1 14.84 3.94 -3.40
N SER A 2 13.61 4.37 -3.49
CA SER A 2 12.52 3.76 -2.72
C SER A 2 11.59 2.97 -3.63
N LYS A 3 10.92 2.00 -3.04
CA LYS A 3 9.83 1.26 -3.67
C LYS A 3 8.55 1.58 -2.94
N ASN A 4 7.51 1.81 -3.70
CA ASN A 4 6.21 2.21 -3.16
C ASN A 4 5.18 1.16 -3.52
N ILE A 5 4.52 0.61 -2.50
CA ILE A 5 3.53 -0.44 -2.67
C ILE A 5 2.22 0.03 -2.08
N VAL A 6 1.15 -0.09 -2.84
CA VAL A 6 -0.21 0.16 -2.36
C VAL A 6 -0.94 -1.16 -2.31
N LEU A 7 -1.52 -1.47 -1.15
CA LEU A 7 -2.39 -2.63 -1.00
C LEU A 7 -3.81 -2.11 -0.80
N CYS A 8 -4.77 -2.77 -1.41
CA CYS A 8 -6.16 -2.35 -1.28
C CYS A 8 -7.09 -3.54 -1.22
N GLY A 9 -8.15 -3.38 -0.47
CA GLY A 9 -9.15 -4.42 -0.30
C GLY A 9 -10.30 -3.92 0.54
N VAL A 10 -11.09 -4.87 1.00
CA VAL A 10 -12.21 -4.62 1.91
C VAL A 10 -11.84 -5.21 3.26
N GLY A 11 -12.36 -4.63 4.33
CA GLY A 11 -12.06 -5.09 5.67
C GLY A 11 -12.24 -6.60 5.82
N GLY A 12 -11.30 -7.25 6.49
CA GLY A 12 -11.33 -8.68 6.70
C GLY A 12 -10.68 -9.51 5.61
N GLN A 13 -10.18 -8.91 4.57
CA GLN A 13 -9.55 -9.64 3.47
C GLN A 13 -8.04 -9.84 3.63
N GLY A 14 -7.50 -9.48 4.77
CA GLY A 14 -6.08 -9.70 5.01
C GLY A 14 -5.17 -8.62 4.46
N THR A 15 -5.70 -7.49 4.00
CA THR A 15 -4.90 -6.38 3.50
C THR A 15 -3.90 -5.90 4.55
N ILE A 16 -4.37 -5.73 5.77
CA ILE A 16 -3.51 -5.27 6.86
C ILE A 16 -2.46 -6.32 7.21
N LEU A 17 -2.84 -7.59 7.22
CA LEU A 17 -1.90 -8.66 7.50
C LEU A 17 -0.81 -8.72 6.42
N ALA A 18 -1.21 -8.61 5.15
CA ALA A 18 -0.25 -8.61 4.05
C ALA A 18 0.71 -7.43 4.17
N SER A 19 0.20 -6.25 4.53
CA SER A 19 1.02 -5.07 4.75
C SER A 19 2.06 -5.31 5.84
N LYS A 20 1.64 -5.91 6.95
CA LYS A 20 2.55 -6.21 8.06
C LYS A 20 3.61 -7.23 7.66
N LEU A 21 3.24 -8.24 6.89
CA LEU A 21 4.19 -9.25 6.45
C LEU A 21 5.23 -8.67 5.49
N ILE A 22 4.80 -7.83 4.55
CA ILE A 22 5.72 -7.18 3.62
C ILE A 22 6.68 -6.25 4.38
N SER A 23 6.15 -5.47 5.31
CA SER A 23 6.96 -4.57 6.11
C SER A 23 7.98 -5.33 6.95
N ALA A 24 7.56 -6.42 7.57
CA ALA A 24 8.45 -7.24 8.38
C ALA A 24 9.55 -7.87 7.53
N ALA A 25 9.21 -8.36 6.36
CA ALA A 25 10.19 -8.97 5.45
C ALA A 25 11.23 -7.93 5.00
N ALA A 26 10.78 -6.72 4.69
CA ALA A 26 11.69 -5.66 4.27
C ALA A 26 12.62 -5.24 5.41
N MET A 27 12.07 -5.10 6.62
CA MET A 27 12.89 -4.76 7.78
C MET A 27 13.88 -5.85 8.12
N ALA A 28 13.53 -7.10 7.93
CA ALA A 28 14.44 -8.22 8.16
C ALA A 28 15.65 -8.18 7.22
N GLN A 29 15.52 -7.51 6.09
CA GLN A 29 16.63 -7.31 5.15
C GLN A 29 17.40 -6.03 5.43
N GLY A 30 17.10 -5.35 6.53
CA GLY A 30 17.78 -4.11 6.86
C GLY A 30 17.30 -2.87 6.13
N LEU A 31 16.15 -2.94 5.49
CA LEU A 31 15.60 -1.82 4.75
C LEU A 31 14.76 -0.93 5.67
N LEU A 32 14.77 0.37 5.38
CA LEU A 32 13.88 1.30 6.05
C LEU A 32 12.48 1.17 5.46
N VAL A 33 11.49 1.14 6.34
CA VAL A 33 10.09 0.96 5.93
C VAL A 33 9.23 2.00 6.62
N LYS A 34 8.38 2.66 5.84
CA LYS A 34 7.31 3.51 6.36
C LYS A 34 6.00 2.96 5.86
N SER A 35 5.03 2.83 6.73
CA SER A 35 3.72 2.33 6.34
C SER A 35 2.61 3.14 7.00
N ALA A 36 1.49 3.22 6.30
CA ALA A 36 0.28 3.85 6.82
C ALA A 36 -0.91 3.10 6.28
N GLU A 37 -1.97 3.06 7.06
CA GLU A 37 -3.21 2.42 6.67
C GLU A 37 -4.32 3.46 6.69
N THR A 38 -5.17 3.42 5.68
CA THR A 38 -6.30 4.32 5.56
C THR A 38 -7.55 3.47 5.45
N ILE A 39 -8.52 3.71 6.33
CA ILE A 39 -9.81 3.07 6.28
C ILE A 39 -10.81 4.07 5.77
N GLY A 40 -11.56 3.70 4.75
CA GLY A 40 -12.55 4.58 4.15
C GLY A 40 -13.68 4.84 5.13
N MET A 41 -13.77 6.07 5.60
CA MET A 41 -14.70 6.43 6.66
C MET A 41 -16.16 6.38 6.20
N ALA A 42 -16.40 6.77 4.97
CA ALA A 42 -17.76 6.83 4.44
C ALA A 42 -18.13 5.57 3.66
N GLN A 43 -17.29 4.58 3.68
CA GLN A 43 -17.46 3.41 2.82
C GLN A 43 -18.30 2.34 3.49
N ARG A 44 -19.15 1.76 2.70
CA ARG A 44 -19.84 0.55 3.11
C ARG A 44 -18.89 -0.60 2.84
N GLY A 45 -18.80 -1.51 3.79
CA GLY A 45 -17.92 -2.64 3.67
C GLY A 45 -16.48 -2.36 4.04
N GLY A 46 -16.18 -1.13 4.43
CA GLY A 46 -14.88 -0.82 5.02
C GLY A 46 -13.70 -0.97 4.09
N SER A 47 -13.64 -0.17 3.02
CA SER A 47 -12.47 -0.11 2.15
C SER A 47 -11.22 0.16 2.96
N VAL A 48 -10.17 -0.61 2.71
CA VAL A 48 -8.89 -0.49 3.43
C VAL A 48 -7.78 -0.35 2.42
N PHE A 49 -6.95 0.66 2.63
CA PHE A 49 -5.77 0.91 1.81
C PHE A 49 -4.54 0.93 2.71
N SER A 50 -3.48 0.28 2.27
CA SER A 50 -2.20 0.33 2.97
C SER A 50 -1.16 0.88 2.02
N HIS A 51 -0.36 1.82 2.52
CA HIS A 51 0.74 2.42 1.80
C HIS A 51 2.03 1.95 2.44
N ILE A 52 2.92 1.36 1.66
CA ILE A 52 4.22 0.91 2.16
C ILE A 52 5.30 1.55 1.30
N ARG A 53 6.20 2.28 1.93
CA ARG A 53 7.35 2.85 1.25
C ARG A 53 8.62 2.25 1.84
N ILE A 54 9.44 1.69 0.97
CA ILE A 54 10.67 0.99 1.35
C ILE A 54 11.85 1.72 0.74
N GLY A 55 12.82 2.10 1.55
CA GLY A 55 14.02 2.74 1.05
C GLY A 55 14.46 3.92 1.91
N GLU A 56 15.67 4.39 1.67
CA GLU A 56 16.31 5.41 2.50
C GLU A 56 15.63 6.78 2.40
N ASP A 57 15.01 7.05 1.28
CA ASP A 57 14.34 8.33 1.05
C ASP A 57 12.84 8.28 1.35
N ALA A 58 12.39 7.24 2.02
CA ALA A 58 10.99 7.12 2.41
C ALA A 58 10.74 7.94 3.68
N VAL A 59 10.41 9.21 3.51
CA VAL A 59 10.21 10.14 4.61
C VAL A 59 8.76 10.12 5.11
N CYS A 60 7.82 10.01 4.20
CA CYS A 60 6.40 10.02 4.51
C CYS A 60 5.78 8.70 4.05
N PRO A 61 4.93 8.04 4.88
CA PRO A 61 4.36 6.76 4.49
C PRO A 61 3.31 6.87 3.38
N MET A 62 2.73 8.05 3.18
CA MET A 62 1.71 8.22 2.16
C MET A 62 2.32 8.26 0.77
N ILE A 63 1.70 7.54 -0.15
CA ILE A 63 2.16 7.44 -1.53
C ILE A 63 1.34 8.40 -2.39
N ALA A 64 2.03 9.26 -3.14
CA ALA A 64 1.37 10.20 -4.02
C ALA A 64 0.83 9.50 -5.26
N LYS A 65 -0.19 10.06 -5.88
CA LYS A 65 -0.74 9.52 -7.11
C LYS A 65 0.33 9.45 -8.18
N GLY A 66 0.34 8.36 -8.92
CA GLY A 66 1.29 8.16 -10.00
C GLY A 66 2.67 7.74 -9.57
N THR A 67 2.86 7.34 -8.32
CA THR A 67 4.20 6.99 -7.81
C THR A 67 4.31 5.56 -7.26
N ALA A 68 3.21 4.81 -7.21
CA ALA A 68 3.28 3.45 -6.72
C ALA A 68 3.93 2.52 -7.74
N ASP A 69 4.89 1.74 -7.30
CA ASP A 69 5.53 0.75 -8.16
C ASP A 69 4.65 -0.48 -8.35
N ILE A 70 3.91 -0.85 -7.33
CA ILE A 70 3.05 -2.02 -7.33
C ILE A 70 1.75 -1.69 -6.62
N ILE A 71 0.65 -2.14 -7.21
CA ILE A 71 -0.64 -2.18 -6.51
C ILE A 71 -1.00 -3.64 -6.31
N LEU A 72 -1.18 -4.03 -5.06
CA LEU A 72 -1.61 -5.37 -4.71
C LEU A 72 -3.06 -5.30 -4.28
N GLY A 73 -3.95 -5.78 -5.14
CA GLY A 73 -5.38 -5.65 -4.90
C GLY A 73 -6.01 -6.97 -4.49
N PHE A 74 -6.74 -6.95 -3.39
CA PHE A 74 -7.47 -8.12 -2.91
C PHE A 74 -8.94 -8.09 -3.30
N GLU A 75 -9.40 -6.96 -3.86
CA GLU A 75 -10.78 -6.81 -4.28
C GLU A 75 -10.79 -6.00 -5.59
N PRO A 76 -11.43 -6.50 -6.66
CA PRO A 76 -11.31 -5.88 -7.98
C PRO A 76 -11.76 -4.42 -8.05
N GLY A 77 -12.87 -4.08 -7.41
CA GLY A 77 -13.38 -2.70 -7.44
C GLY A 77 -12.43 -1.73 -6.76
N GLU A 78 -11.88 -2.12 -5.61
CA GLU A 78 -10.91 -1.27 -4.91
C GLU A 78 -9.60 -1.16 -5.67
N THR A 79 -9.20 -2.23 -6.34
CA THR A 79 -8.00 -2.21 -7.17
C THR A 79 -8.14 -1.18 -8.30
N VAL A 80 -9.30 -1.16 -8.95
CA VAL A 80 -9.56 -0.18 -10.01
C VAL A 80 -9.50 1.24 -9.47
N ARG A 81 -10.05 1.48 -8.29
CA ARG A 81 -10.01 2.79 -7.66
C ARG A 81 -8.59 3.28 -7.38
N MET A 82 -7.68 2.37 -7.14
CA MET A 82 -6.31 2.72 -6.80
C MET A 82 -5.39 2.84 -8.02
N LEU A 83 -5.87 2.51 -9.22
CA LEU A 83 -5.05 2.62 -10.42
C LEU A 83 -4.41 4.00 -10.62
N PRO A 84 -5.07 5.12 -10.26
CA PRO A 84 -4.39 6.42 -10.39
C PRO A 84 -3.11 6.55 -9.56
N TYR A 85 -2.89 5.68 -8.60
CA TYR A 85 -1.67 5.70 -7.78
C TYR A 85 -0.51 4.99 -8.46
N LEU A 86 -0.79 4.15 -9.46
CA LEU A 86 0.24 3.36 -10.13
C LEU A 86 1.06 4.27 -11.04
N ARG A 87 2.39 4.16 -10.92
CA ARG A 87 3.28 4.90 -11.80
C ARG A 87 3.26 4.31 -13.20
N GLN A 88 3.73 5.06 -14.16
CA GLN A 88 3.88 4.56 -15.51
C GLN A 88 4.90 3.42 -15.50
N GLY A 89 4.53 2.28 -16.04
CA GLY A 89 5.39 1.10 -16.05
C GLY A 89 5.31 0.25 -14.79
N GLY A 90 4.51 0.71 -13.84
CA GLY A 90 4.31 -0.11 -12.64
C GLY A 90 3.42 -1.30 -12.89
#